data_a2ca4283de30965139b216b41809fb7a
#
_entry.id   a2ca4283de30965139b216b41809fb7a
#
_cell.length_a   1.000
_cell.length_b   1.000
_cell.length_c   1.000
_cell.angle_alpha   90.00
_cell.angle_beta   90.00
_cell.angle_gamma   90.00
#
_symmetry.space_group_name_H-M   'P 1'
#
loop_
_entity.id
_entity.type
_entity.pdbx_description
1 polymer ?
#
loop_
_entity_poly.entity_id
_entity_poly.type
_entity_poly.pdbx_seq_one_letter_code
_entity_poly.pdbx_strand_id
1 'polypeptide(L)'
;MDTREGMPLLGDYFPEMTVVTTKGKMTLPHDMAGKWFVFFSHPADFTPVCTTEFVAFQKLYPKFKELNTELIGLSVDQVFAHIKWEEWIKENLGVTIQFPIIADTGVVAKSLGLIHPGKGTNTVRAVFIVDAKGIIRIILYYPQELGRNMEEILRAVKGMQFSDANGCSMPANWPKNELIGEKVIIPAAATVADANARIAKIKKGEIEGYDWWFSYRDAKPKQEKKTVTQPKSSSRTKKKQ
;
A
#
# COMPACT_ATOMS: atom_id res chain seq x y z
N MET A 1 -16.83 -16.73 -4.63
CA MET A 1 -15.86 -16.17 -3.68
C MET A 1 -16.17 -16.76 -2.32
N ASP A 2 -15.18 -17.38 -1.71
CA ASP A 2 -15.35 -18.03 -0.41
C ASP A 2 -15.49 -16.93 0.65
N THR A 3 -16.71 -16.70 1.14
CA THR A 3 -16.98 -15.72 2.19
C THR A 3 -16.58 -16.34 3.51
N ARG A 4 -15.33 -16.13 3.93
CA ARG A 4 -14.93 -16.50 5.30
C ARG A 4 -15.72 -15.67 6.30
N GLU A 5 -16.35 -16.34 7.25
CA GLU A 5 -16.83 -15.68 8.46
C GLU A 5 -15.61 -15.30 9.32
N GLY A 6 -15.45 -14.01 9.64
CA GLY A 6 -14.38 -13.51 10.51
C GLY A 6 -13.65 -12.29 9.98
N MET A 7 -12.55 -11.96 10.65
CA MET A 7 -11.67 -10.88 10.21
C MET A 7 -10.99 -11.20 8.87
N PRO A 8 -10.86 -10.23 7.95
CA PRO A 8 -10.13 -10.44 6.71
C PRO A 8 -8.65 -10.69 6.98
N LEU A 9 -8.05 -11.56 6.17
CA LEU A 9 -6.64 -11.94 6.22
C LEU A 9 -5.88 -11.44 4.99
N LEU A 10 -4.56 -11.69 4.98
CA LEU A 10 -3.73 -11.42 3.80
C LEU A 10 -4.19 -12.26 2.61
N GLY A 11 -4.35 -11.62 1.47
CA GLY A 11 -4.84 -12.25 0.25
C GLY A 11 -6.36 -12.22 0.07
N ASP A 12 -7.11 -11.87 1.11
CA ASP A 12 -8.56 -11.69 0.99
C ASP A 12 -8.88 -10.38 0.24
N TYR A 13 -10.05 -10.32 -0.36
CA TYR A 13 -10.61 -9.09 -0.88
C TYR A 13 -11.02 -8.18 0.28
N PHE A 14 -10.71 -6.88 0.18
CA PHE A 14 -11.11 -5.93 1.21
C PHE A 14 -12.64 -5.89 1.31
N PRO A 15 -13.24 -5.98 2.51
CA PRO A 15 -14.68 -6.04 2.66
C PRO A 15 -15.40 -4.86 2.02
N GLU A 16 -16.50 -5.14 1.33
CA GLU A 16 -17.34 -4.11 0.76
C GLU A 16 -18.08 -3.35 1.86
N MET A 17 -17.99 -2.03 1.81
CA MET A 17 -18.65 -1.16 2.77
C MET A 17 -18.97 0.20 2.16
N THR A 18 -20.13 0.72 2.48
CA THR A 18 -20.50 2.10 2.15
C THR A 18 -20.47 2.92 3.43
N VAL A 19 -19.63 3.95 3.46
CA VAL A 19 -19.28 4.73 4.64
C VAL A 19 -19.46 6.23 4.42
N VAL A 20 -19.65 6.97 5.50
CA VAL A 20 -19.63 8.44 5.52
C VAL A 20 -18.23 8.91 5.90
N THR A 21 -17.70 9.87 5.17
CA THR A 21 -16.35 10.42 5.42
C THR A 21 -16.39 11.95 5.46
N THR A 22 -15.29 12.57 5.87
CA THR A 22 -15.11 14.04 5.80
C THR A 22 -15.11 14.60 4.38
N LYS A 23 -15.03 13.73 3.36
CA LYS A 23 -15.08 14.11 1.93
C LYS A 23 -16.36 13.63 1.23
N GLY A 24 -17.36 13.20 2.00
CA GLY A 24 -18.63 12.67 1.49
C GLY A 24 -18.76 11.16 1.61
N LYS A 25 -19.80 10.60 0.97
CA LYS A 25 -20.07 9.16 0.98
C LYS A 25 -19.07 8.42 0.08
N MET A 26 -18.61 7.28 0.52
CA MET A 26 -17.62 6.44 -0.18
C MET A 26 -18.03 4.96 -0.09
N THR A 27 -17.80 4.21 -1.17
CA THR A 27 -17.99 2.74 -1.23
C THR A 27 -16.64 2.06 -1.46
N LEU A 28 -16.11 1.39 -0.43
CA LEU A 28 -14.87 0.65 -0.50
C LEU A 28 -15.12 -0.82 -0.86
N PRO A 29 -14.20 -1.46 -1.59
CA PRO A 29 -13.06 -0.88 -2.30
C PRO A 29 -13.39 -0.30 -3.69
N HIS A 30 -14.66 -0.23 -4.10
CA HIS A 30 -15.10 0.18 -5.45
C HIS A 30 -14.57 1.55 -5.88
N ASP A 31 -14.67 2.56 -5.00
CA ASP A 31 -14.21 3.92 -5.31
C ASP A 31 -12.68 4.03 -5.41
N MET A 32 -11.98 2.96 -5.00
CA MET A 32 -10.51 2.82 -5.11
C MET A 32 -10.09 1.93 -6.28
N ALA A 33 -11.00 1.51 -7.15
CA ALA A 33 -10.67 0.65 -8.29
C ALA A 33 -9.51 1.20 -9.14
N GLY A 34 -8.51 0.38 -9.39
CA GLY A 34 -7.30 0.76 -10.14
C GLY A 34 -6.27 1.56 -9.33
N LYS A 35 -6.52 1.83 -8.06
CA LYS A 35 -5.58 2.49 -7.13
C LYS A 35 -5.26 1.60 -5.95
N TRP A 36 -4.06 1.73 -5.43
CA TRP A 36 -3.74 1.22 -4.10
C TRP A 36 -4.35 2.13 -3.05
N PHE A 37 -4.63 1.60 -1.87
CA PHE A 37 -4.98 2.44 -0.73
C PHE A 37 -4.44 1.89 0.59
N VAL A 38 -4.16 2.80 1.49
CA VAL A 38 -3.80 2.53 2.88
C VAL A 38 -4.99 2.92 3.73
N PHE A 39 -5.74 1.93 4.18
CA PHE A 39 -6.78 2.12 5.18
C PHE A 39 -6.14 2.03 6.56
N PHE A 40 -6.39 3.00 7.43
CA PHE A 40 -5.83 2.97 8.77
C PHE A 40 -6.82 3.47 9.82
N SER A 41 -6.81 2.85 10.99
CA SER A 41 -7.62 3.29 12.13
C SER A 41 -6.78 4.07 13.14
N HIS A 42 -7.44 4.95 13.90
CA HIS A 42 -6.87 5.65 15.04
C HIS A 42 -7.86 5.62 16.22
N PRO A 43 -7.38 5.62 17.48
CA PRO A 43 -8.23 5.46 18.67
C PRO A 43 -9.38 6.44 18.79
N ALA A 44 -9.12 7.73 18.65
CA ALA A 44 -10.12 8.80 18.72
C ALA A 44 -9.54 10.13 18.22
N ASP A 45 -10.41 11.03 17.78
CA ASP A 45 -10.06 12.43 17.49
C ASP A 45 -9.61 13.17 18.76
N PHE A 46 -8.98 14.32 18.58
CA PHE A 46 -8.49 15.19 19.68
C PHE A 46 -7.58 14.48 20.68
N THR A 47 -6.82 13.46 20.22
CA THR A 47 -5.82 12.77 21.04
C THR A 47 -4.41 13.06 20.55
N PRO A 48 -3.40 13.15 21.43
CA PRO A 48 -2.08 13.65 21.05
C PRO A 48 -1.34 12.74 20.07
N VAL A 49 -1.32 11.42 20.30
CA VAL A 49 -0.62 10.48 19.40
C VAL A 49 -1.28 10.46 18.02
N CYS A 50 -2.63 10.45 17.96
CA CYS A 50 -3.35 10.46 16.68
C CYS A 50 -3.08 11.74 15.91
N THR A 51 -3.01 12.89 16.58
CA THR A 51 -2.66 14.17 15.94
C THR A 51 -1.27 14.11 15.31
N THR A 52 -0.27 13.55 16.01
CA THR A 52 1.08 13.39 15.43
C THR A 52 1.09 12.47 14.21
N GLU A 53 0.30 11.39 14.23
CA GLU A 53 0.18 10.46 13.11
C GLU A 53 -0.47 11.12 11.89
N PHE A 54 -1.54 11.89 12.07
CA PHE A 54 -2.22 12.58 10.97
C PHE A 54 -1.32 13.62 10.30
N VAL A 55 -0.57 14.39 11.08
CA VAL A 55 0.44 15.31 10.57
C VAL A 55 1.51 14.56 9.75
N ALA A 56 2.00 13.43 10.28
CA ALA A 56 3.02 12.63 9.59
C ALA A 56 2.48 11.99 8.30
N PHE A 57 1.27 11.42 8.31
CA PHE A 57 0.62 10.91 7.10
C PHE A 57 0.43 12.01 6.07
N GLN A 58 -0.06 13.20 6.47
CA GLN A 58 -0.26 14.30 5.53
C GLN A 58 1.05 14.78 4.91
N LYS A 59 2.15 14.82 5.67
CA LYS A 59 3.48 15.18 5.13
C LYS A 59 3.96 14.19 4.08
N LEU A 60 3.62 12.92 4.22
CA LEU A 60 3.98 11.87 3.26
C LEU A 60 2.93 11.65 2.16
N TYR A 61 1.74 12.25 2.27
CA TYR A 61 0.65 12.03 1.33
C TYR A 61 1.03 12.29 -0.14
N PRO A 62 1.79 13.34 -0.49
CA PRO A 62 2.27 13.51 -1.87
C PRO A 62 3.06 12.30 -2.38
N LYS A 63 3.91 11.69 -1.55
CA LYS A 63 4.68 10.49 -1.91
C LYS A 63 3.79 9.26 -2.13
N PHE A 64 2.70 9.11 -1.35
CA PHE A 64 1.70 8.08 -1.60
C PHE A 64 0.97 8.33 -2.92
N LYS A 65 0.62 9.57 -3.22
CA LYS A 65 -0.03 9.94 -4.49
C LYS A 65 0.85 9.64 -5.72
N GLU A 66 2.17 9.88 -5.63
CA GLU A 66 3.14 9.48 -6.67
C GLU A 66 3.13 7.97 -6.94
N LEU A 67 2.75 7.18 -5.94
CA LEU A 67 2.58 5.73 -6.03
C LEU A 67 1.15 5.29 -6.41
N ASN A 68 0.31 6.20 -6.90
CA ASN A 68 -1.11 5.94 -7.16
C ASN A 68 -1.81 5.28 -5.95
N THR A 69 -1.49 5.78 -4.75
CA THR A 69 -1.98 5.25 -3.48
C THR A 69 -2.74 6.31 -2.69
N GLU A 70 -3.94 5.99 -2.25
CA GLU A 70 -4.77 6.85 -1.41
C GLU A 70 -4.59 6.51 0.07
N LEU A 71 -4.81 7.50 0.95
CA LEU A 71 -4.89 7.31 2.40
C LEU A 71 -6.35 7.43 2.83
N ILE A 72 -6.81 6.57 3.73
CA ILE A 72 -8.18 6.59 4.27
C ILE A 72 -8.10 6.33 5.78
N GLY A 73 -8.44 7.35 6.58
CA GLY A 73 -8.49 7.22 8.04
C GLY A 73 -9.84 6.69 8.53
N LEU A 74 -9.88 6.13 9.74
CA LEU A 74 -11.10 5.71 10.43
C LEU A 74 -10.96 5.85 11.94
N SER A 75 -12.00 6.35 12.61
CA SER A 75 -12.24 6.11 14.04
C SER A 75 -13.73 6.01 14.34
N VAL A 76 -14.07 5.62 15.56
CA VAL A 76 -15.47 5.57 16.04
C VAL A 76 -15.84 6.94 16.63
N ASP A 77 -15.79 7.95 15.77
CA ASP A 77 -16.18 9.33 16.04
C ASP A 77 -17.20 9.78 14.99
N GLN A 78 -17.95 10.82 15.29
CA GLN A 78 -18.90 11.41 14.35
C GLN A 78 -18.18 12.28 13.32
N VAL A 79 -18.74 12.40 12.12
CA VAL A 79 -18.15 13.22 11.05
C VAL A 79 -17.91 14.69 11.47
N PHE A 80 -18.74 15.23 12.33
CA PHE A 80 -18.58 16.59 12.86
C PHE A 80 -17.33 16.74 13.74
N ALA A 81 -16.98 15.70 14.51
CA ALA A 81 -15.75 15.65 15.29
C ALA A 81 -14.52 15.66 14.36
N HIS A 82 -14.51 14.79 13.33
CA HIS A 82 -13.44 14.77 12.33
C HIS A 82 -13.24 16.13 11.64
N ILE A 83 -14.34 16.77 11.19
CA ILE A 83 -14.28 18.08 10.53
C ILE A 83 -13.66 19.11 11.46
N LYS A 84 -14.12 19.17 12.73
CA LYS A 84 -13.59 20.13 13.70
C LYS A 84 -12.15 19.85 14.09
N TRP A 85 -11.75 18.58 14.14
CA TRP A 85 -10.38 18.21 14.41
C TRP A 85 -9.44 18.54 13.22
N GLU A 86 -9.87 18.30 11.95
CA GLU A 86 -9.14 18.76 10.76
C GLU A 86 -8.92 20.29 10.77
N GLU A 87 -9.96 21.07 11.14
CA GLU A 87 -9.84 22.53 11.29
C GLU A 87 -8.82 22.90 12.36
N TRP A 88 -8.90 22.28 13.54
CA TRP A 88 -7.98 22.53 14.64
C TRP A 88 -6.51 22.22 14.26
N ILE A 89 -6.28 21.10 13.56
CA ILE A 89 -4.94 20.73 13.06
C ILE A 89 -4.43 21.82 12.10
N LYS A 90 -5.29 22.29 11.20
CA LYS A 90 -4.94 23.36 10.26
C LYS A 90 -4.61 24.65 10.97
N GLU A 91 -5.45 25.08 11.89
CA GLU A 91 -5.31 26.38 12.61
C GLU A 91 -4.09 26.40 13.53
N ASN A 92 -3.83 25.31 14.25
CA ASN A 92 -2.80 25.28 15.30
C ASN A 92 -1.46 24.69 14.82
N LEU A 93 -1.48 23.80 13.82
CA LEU A 93 -0.28 23.11 13.33
C LEU A 93 0.08 23.45 11.88
N GLY A 94 -0.75 24.25 11.20
CA GLY A 94 -0.52 24.67 9.80
C GLY A 94 -0.62 23.54 8.78
N VAL A 95 -1.26 22.40 9.13
CA VAL A 95 -1.35 21.22 8.28
C VAL A 95 -2.80 20.98 7.87
N THR A 96 -3.07 20.99 6.56
CA THR A 96 -4.41 20.70 6.01
C THR A 96 -4.50 19.23 5.66
N ILE A 97 -5.37 18.46 6.33
CA ILE A 97 -5.62 17.04 6.02
C ILE A 97 -6.40 16.93 4.71
N GLN A 98 -5.85 16.20 3.75
CA GLN A 98 -6.39 16.09 2.39
C GLN A 98 -7.10 14.75 2.12
N PHE A 99 -6.75 13.72 2.87
CA PHE A 99 -7.36 12.39 2.75
C PHE A 99 -8.66 12.28 3.56
N PRO A 100 -9.61 11.41 3.16
CA PRO A 100 -10.86 11.23 3.89
C PRO A 100 -10.68 10.51 5.23
N ILE A 101 -11.54 10.86 6.19
CA ILE A 101 -11.66 10.17 7.49
C ILE A 101 -13.07 9.58 7.58
N ILE A 102 -13.17 8.28 7.80
CA ILE A 102 -14.43 7.56 7.96
C ILE A 102 -14.98 7.79 9.37
N ALA A 103 -16.21 8.26 9.44
CA ALA A 103 -16.99 8.35 10.67
C ALA A 103 -17.73 7.02 10.91
N ASP A 104 -17.09 6.12 11.64
CA ASP A 104 -17.64 4.79 11.89
C ASP A 104 -18.56 4.78 13.13
N THR A 105 -19.66 4.04 13.06
CA THR A 105 -20.54 3.77 14.20
C THR A 105 -20.13 2.52 15.01
N GLY A 106 -18.95 2.00 14.75
CA GLY A 106 -18.42 0.77 15.33
C GLY A 106 -18.70 -0.48 14.48
N VAL A 107 -19.38 -0.36 13.36
CA VAL A 107 -19.72 -1.48 12.47
C VAL A 107 -18.49 -1.94 11.71
N VAL A 108 -17.80 -1.00 11.04
CA VAL A 108 -16.57 -1.28 10.31
C VAL A 108 -15.47 -1.71 11.26
N ALA A 109 -15.31 -0.99 12.38
CA ALA A 109 -14.31 -1.31 13.39
C ALA A 109 -14.47 -2.73 13.95
N LYS A 110 -15.69 -3.20 14.17
CA LYS A 110 -15.96 -4.59 14.61
C LYS A 110 -15.65 -5.60 13.52
N SER A 111 -16.09 -5.37 12.29
CA SER A 111 -15.87 -6.31 11.16
C SER A 111 -14.39 -6.51 10.83
N LEU A 112 -13.57 -5.48 11.05
CA LEU A 112 -12.12 -5.53 10.83
C LEU A 112 -11.31 -5.85 12.11
N GLY A 113 -11.98 -6.15 13.23
CA GLY A 113 -11.31 -6.47 14.50
C GLY A 113 -10.51 -5.31 15.10
N LEU A 114 -10.98 -4.08 14.92
CA LEU A 114 -10.25 -2.87 15.32
C LEU A 114 -10.53 -2.41 16.74
N ILE A 115 -11.61 -2.88 17.36
CA ILE A 115 -11.99 -2.43 18.71
C ILE A 115 -10.96 -2.90 19.73
N HIS A 116 -10.39 -1.95 20.46
CA HIS A 116 -9.38 -2.27 21.48
C HIS A 116 -10.05 -2.89 22.72
N PRO A 117 -9.68 -4.13 23.11
CA PRO A 117 -10.25 -4.75 24.31
C PRO A 117 -10.06 -3.87 25.55
N GLY A 118 -11.14 -3.68 26.33
CA GLY A 118 -11.10 -2.94 27.58
C GLY A 118 -10.98 -1.41 27.46
N LYS A 119 -11.03 -0.83 26.25
CA LYS A 119 -10.92 0.63 26.04
C LYS A 119 -12.16 1.23 25.34
N GLY A 120 -13.35 0.69 25.63
CA GLY A 120 -14.63 1.19 25.11
C GLY A 120 -14.75 1.03 23.61
N THR A 121 -15.06 2.12 22.89
CA THR A 121 -15.19 2.14 21.43
C THR A 121 -13.90 2.48 20.71
N ASN A 122 -12.81 2.75 21.44
CA ASN A 122 -11.54 3.14 20.83
C ASN A 122 -11.00 2.01 19.95
N THR A 123 -10.53 2.37 18.77
CA THR A 123 -9.87 1.43 17.87
C THR A 123 -8.39 1.29 18.17
N VAL A 124 -7.81 0.15 17.82
CA VAL A 124 -6.34 -0.01 17.72
C VAL A 124 -5.81 0.84 16.56
N ARG A 125 -4.49 0.97 16.45
CA ARG A 125 -3.83 1.62 15.30
C ARG A 125 -3.55 0.57 14.22
N ALA A 126 -4.57 0.16 13.49
CA ALA A 126 -4.42 -0.78 12.38
C ALA A 126 -4.00 -0.08 11.08
N VAL A 127 -3.38 -0.84 10.19
CA VAL A 127 -3.11 -0.48 8.80
C VAL A 127 -3.45 -1.67 7.92
N PHE A 128 -4.22 -1.44 6.87
CA PHE A 128 -4.43 -2.37 5.76
C PHE A 128 -3.89 -1.73 4.50
N ILE A 129 -2.89 -2.34 3.88
CA ILE A 129 -2.41 -1.95 2.56
C ILE A 129 -3.13 -2.83 1.55
N VAL A 130 -3.91 -2.20 0.68
CA VAL A 130 -4.77 -2.87 -0.30
C VAL A 130 -4.32 -2.49 -1.70
N ASP A 131 -4.22 -3.48 -2.59
CA ASP A 131 -3.76 -3.25 -3.96
C ASP A 131 -4.89 -2.74 -4.89
N ALA A 132 -4.52 -2.42 -6.13
CA ALA A 132 -5.43 -1.90 -7.15
C ALA A 132 -6.56 -2.86 -7.56
N LYS A 133 -6.50 -4.12 -7.13
CA LYS A 133 -7.54 -5.14 -7.35
C LYS A 133 -8.44 -5.31 -6.13
N GLY A 134 -8.20 -4.55 -5.06
CA GLY A 134 -8.92 -4.68 -3.79
C GLY A 134 -8.41 -5.80 -2.89
N ILE A 135 -7.23 -6.36 -3.14
CA ILE A 135 -6.66 -7.45 -2.33
C ILE A 135 -5.81 -6.88 -1.21
N ILE A 136 -6.02 -7.38 0.01
CA ILE A 136 -5.24 -7.03 1.19
C ILE A 136 -3.85 -7.64 1.08
N ARG A 137 -2.82 -6.77 1.08
CA ARG A 137 -1.42 -7.18 0.90
C ARG A 137 -0.62 -7.16 2.20
N ILE A 138 -0.97 -6.27 3.13
CA ILE A 138 -0.29 -6.14 4.43
C ILE A 138 -1.33 -5.73 5.47
N ILE A 139 -1.23 -6.29 6.67
CA ILE A 139 -2.00 -5.91 7.84
C ILE A 139 -1.04 -5.66 8.99
N LEU A 140 -1.18 -4.51 9.67
CA LEU A 140 -0.42 -4.15 10.86
C LEU A 140 -1.38 -3.75 11.97
N TYR A 141 -1.13 -4.17 13.19
CA TYR A 141 -1.88 -3.78 14.37
C TYR A 141 -0.92 -3.28 15.44
N TYR A 142 -1.16 -2.08 15.93
CA TYR A 142 -0.40 -1.43 16.99
C TYR A 142 -1.32 -1.09 18.17
N PRO A 143 -0.83 -1.14 19.41
CA PRO A 143 -1.58 -0.68 20.56
C PRO A 143 -1.72 0.85 20.53
N GLN A 144 -2.60 1.39 21.38
CA GLN A 144 -2.86 2.84 21.39
C GLN A 144 -1.63 3.67 21.80
N GLU A 145 -0.76 3.09 22.63
CA GLU A 145 0.38 3.75 23.25
C GLU A 145 1.54 4.02 22.27
N LEU A 146 1.57 3.30 21.13
CA LEU A 146 2.67 3.39 20.19
C LEU A 146 2.22 3.95 18.84
N GLY A 147 2.64 5.20 18.53
CA GLY A 147 2.48 5.78 17.18
C GLY A 147 3.25 5.00 16.12
N ARG A 148 2.66 4.89 14.94
CA ARG A 148 3.22 4.13 13.82
C ARG A 148 4.37 4.87 13.14
N ASN A 149 5.26 4.13 12.50
CA ASN A 149 6.28 4.69 11.60
C ASN A 149 5.71 4.81 10.18
N MET A 150 5.42 6.03 9.74
CA MET A 150 4.79 6.30 8.44
C MET A 150 5.73 6.04 7.25
N GLU A 151 7.05 6.20 7.44
CA GLU A 151 8.03 5.85 6.41
C GLU A 151 8.07 4.33 6.17
N GLU A 152 7.84 3.50 7.20
CA GLU A 152 7.71 2.05 7.03
C GLU A 152 6.46 1.68 6.20
N ILE A 153 5.33 2.34 6.45
CA ILE A 153 4.11 2.11 5.66
C ILE A 153 4.35 2.49 4.20
N LEU A 154 5.00 3.63 3.95
CA LEU A 154 5.37 4.06 2.60
C LEU A 154 6.36 3.09 1.95
N ARG A 155 7.37 2.62 2.70
CA ARG A 155 8.34 1.62 2.25
C ARG A 155 7.65 0.33 1.83
N ALA A 156 6.68 -0.12 2.63
CA ALA A 156 5.93 -1.34 2.36
C ALA A 156 5.11 -1.23 1.06
N VAL A 157 4.40 -0.12 0.84
CA VAL A 157 3.69 0.13 -0.43
C VAL A 157 4.65 0.10 -1.62
N LYS A 158 5.76 0.87 -1.54
CA LYS A 158 6.80 0.88 -2.59
C LYS A 158 7.34 -0.50 -2.90
N GLY A 159 7.68 -1.26 -1.85
CA GLY A 159 8.23 -2.60 -1.98
C GLY A 159 7.26 -3.56 -2.65
N MET A 160 5.99 -3.55 -2.27
CA MET A 160 4.96 -4.41 -2.86
C MET A 160 4.70 -4.06 -4.32
N GLN A 161 4.56 -2.78 -4.66
CA GLN A 161 4.37 -2.35 -6.05
C GLN A 161 5.59 -2.70 -6.91
N PHE A 162 6.80 -2.52 -6.38
CA PHE A 162 8.03 -2.89 -7.08
C PHE A 162 8.12 -4.40 -7.30
N SER A 163 7.77 -5.20 -6.29
CA SER A 163 7.71 -6.66 -6.36
C SER A 163 6.77 -7.13 -7.48
N ASP A 164 5.55 -6.60 -7.50
CA ASP A 164 4.53 -6.95 -8.49
C ASP A 164 4.97 -6.57 -9.92
N ALA A 165 5.55 -5.40 -10.10
CA ALA A 165 6.00 -4.92 -11.40
C ALA A 165 7.22 -5.68 -11.94
N ASN A 166 8.08 -6.22 -11.08
CA ASN A 166 9.39 -6.77 -11.47
C ASN A 166 9.53 -8.27 -11.22
N GLY A 167 8.54 -8.95 -10.63
CA GLY A 167 8.59 -10.38 -10.32
C GLY A 167 9.79 -10.74 -9.42
N CYS A 168 10.02 -9.95 -8.38
CA CYS A 168 11.12 -10.13 -7.43
C CYS A 168 10.62 -9.99 -6.00
N SER A 169 11.43 -10.35 -5.01
CA SER A 169 11.12 -10.18 -3.60
C SER A 169 12.01 -9.13 -2.96
N MET A 170 11.46 -8.42 -2.01
CA MET A 170 12.20 -7.41 -1.25
C MET A 170 12.93 -8.07 -0.09
N PRO A 171 14.26 -7.84 0.08
CA PRO A 171 14.97 -8.29 1.26
C PRO A 171 14.55 -7.50 2.50
N ALA A 172 14.92 -7.99 3.67
CA ALA A 172 14.76 -7.24 4.92
C ALA A 172 15.39 -5.83 4.77
N ASN A 173 14.80 -4.85 5.41
CA ASN A 173 15.26 -3.44 5.40
C ASN A 173 15.41 -2.79 4.01
N TRP A 174 14.85 -3.41 2.95
CA TRP A 174 14.87 -2.79 1.62
C TRP A 174 14.39 -1.33 1.68
N PRO A 175 15.06 -0.37 0.97
CA PRO A 175 16.05 -0.57 -0.09
C PRO A 175 17.50 -0.74 0.35
N LYS A 176 17.80 -0.77 1.65
CA LYS A 176 19.18 -0.88 2.16
C LYS A 176 19.31 -2.12 3.03
N ASN A 177 19.60 -3.27 2.41
CA ASN A 177 19.79 -4.53 3.11
C ASN A 177 21.27 -4.72 3.49
N GLU A 178 21.53 -5.31 4.64
CA GLU A 178 22.86 -5.46 5.21
C GLU A 178 23.75 -6.44 4.42
N LEU A 179 23.14 -7.43 3.73
CA LEU A 179 23.88 -8.46 3.00
C LEU A 179 24.07 -8.13 1.52
N ILE A 180 23.04 -7.56 0.88
CA ILE A 180 22.98 -7.38 -0.56
C ILE A 180 22.79 -5.92 -1.01
N GLY A 181 22.80 -4.98 -0.06
CA GLY A 181 22.66 -3.55 -0.34
C GLY A 181 21.30 -3.20 -0.96
N GLU A 182 21.32 -2.45 -2.05
CA GLU A 182 20.10 -1.95 -2.73
C GLU A 182 19.52 -2.95 -3.75
N LYS A 183 19.94 -4.22 -3.70
CA LYS A 183 19.50 -5.27 -4.63
C LYS A 183 18.19 -5.90 -4.21
N VAL A 184 17.60 -6.66 -5.13
CA VAL A 184 16.35 -7.40 -4.92
C VAL A 184 16.59 -8.89 -5.07
N ILE A 185 15.81 -9.69 -4.35
CA ILE A 185 15.89 -11.15 -4.35
C ILE A 185 15.21 -11.69 -5.62
N ILE A 186 15.85 -12.61 -6.31
CA ILE A 186 15.25 -13.40 -7.36
C ILE A 186 14.51 -14.55 -6.67
N PRO A 187 13.20 -14.76 -6.90
CA PRO A 187 12.47 -15.87 -6.27
C PRO A 187 13.18 -17.21 -6.45
N ALA A 188 13.19 -18.03 -5.41
CA ALA A 188 13.86 -19.33 -5.44
C ALA A 188 13.35 -20.22 -6.59
N ALA A 189 14.23 -21.08 -7.11
CA ALA A 189 13.84 -22.05 -8.13
C ALA A 189 12.88 -23.09 -7.52
N ALA A 190 11.84 -23.46 -8.29
CA ALA A 190 10.84 -24.47 -7.88
C ALA A 190 11.12 -25.87 -8.42
N THR A 191 12.11 -26.04 -9.32
CA THR A 191 12.48 -27.33 -9.91
C THR A 191 14.00 -27.54 -9.83
N VAL A 192 14.44 -28.80 -9.89
CA VAL A 192 15.87 -29.16 -9.92
C VAL A 192 16.54 -28.58 -11.18
N ALA A 193 15.84 -28.60 -12.29
CA ALA A 193 16.36 -28.03 -13.55
C ALA A 193 16.62 -26.53 -13.43
N ASP A 194 15.68 -25.78 -12.86
CA ASP A 194 15.82 -24.34 -12.65
C ASP A 194 16.91 -24.03 -11.61
N ALA A 195 17.03 -24.84 -10.57
CA ALA A 195 18.10 -24.71 -9.57
C ALA A 195 19.48 -24.87 -10.21
N ASN A 196 19.65 -25.91 -11.03
CA ASN A 196 20.92 -26.13 -11.76
C ASN A 196 21.23 -25.01 -12.76
N ALA A 197 20.20 -24.54 -13.48
CA ALA A 197 20.35 -23.40 -14.39
C ALA A 197 20.73 -22.10 -13.61
N ARG A 198 20.17 -21.92 -12.42
CA ARG A 198 20.51 -20.78 -11.56
C ARG A 198 21.96 -20.82 -11.10
N ILE A 199 22.46 -21.97 -10.65
CA ILE A 199 23.86 -22.17 -10.28
C ILE A 199 24.78 -21.88 -11.47
N ALA A 200 24.41 -22.36 -12.68
CA ALA A 200 25.20 -22.08 -13.88
C ALA A 200 25.31 -20.58 -14.19
N LYS A 201 24.21 -19.82 -14.03
CA LYS A 201 24.20 -18.36 -14.22
C LYS A 201 25.05 -17.64 -13.17
N ILE A 202 25.02 -18.07 -11.91
CA ILE A 202 25.88 -17.51 -10.85
C ILE A 202 27.34 -17.75 -11.19
N LYS A 203 27.71 -18.99 -11.56
CA LYS A 203 29.10 -19.33 -11.94
C LYS A 203 29.61 -18.54 -13.15
N LYS A 204 28.74 -18.16 -14.08
CA LYS A 204 29.08 -17.32 -15.23
C LYS A 204 29.08 -15.82 -14.94
N GLY A 205 28.69 -15.42 -13.73
CA GLY A 205 28.57 -13.99 -13.37
C GLY A 205 27.40 -13.26 -14.02
N GLU A 206 26.40 -13.99 -14.57
CA GLU A 206 25.20 -13.40 -15.18
C GLU A 206 24.22 -12.85 -14.14
N ILE A 207 24.23 -13.43 -12.94
CA ILE A 207 23.50 -12.98 -11.75
C ILE A 207 24.40 -13.18 -10.54
N GLU A 208 24.08 -12.46 -9.47
CA GLU A 208 24.75 -12.64 -8.20
C GLU A 208 23.99 -13.60 -7.28
N GLY A 209 24.65 -14.27 -6.36
CA GLY A 209 24.02 -15.16 -5.41
C GLY A 209 25.00 -16.00 -4.62
N TYR A 210 24.56 -16.47 -3.47
CA TYR A 210 25.29 -17.42 -2.65
C TYR A 210 24.99 -18.86 -3.06
N ASP A 211 23.75 -19.09 -3.58
CA ASP A 211 23.30 -20.40 -4.07
C ASP A 211 22.03 -20.21 -4.93
N TRP A 212 21.51 -21.30 -5.53
CA TRP A 212 20.33 -21.30 -6.37
C TRP A 212 19.07 -20.74 -5.65
N TRP A 213 18.96 -20.93 -4.37
CA TRP A 213 17.85 -20.44 -3.54
C TRP A 213 18.08 -19.01 -3.03
N PHE A 214 19.33 -18.53 -2.98
CA PHE A 214 19.67 -17.17 -2.55
C PHE A 214 20.44 -16.46 -3.66
N SER A 215 19.73 -15.99 -4.64
CA SER A 215 20.27 -15.18 -5.73
C SER A 215 19.56 -13.83 -5.82
N TYR A 216 20.26 -12.83 -6.28
CA TYR A 216 19.81 -11.44 -6.28
C TYR A 216 20.33 -10.68 -7.49
N ARG A 217 19.77 -9.53 -7.77
CA ARG A 217 20.12 -8.66 -8.88
C ARG A 217 19.89 -7.20 -8.54
N ASP A 218 20.40 -6.30 -9.36
CA ASP A 218 20.11 -4.88 -9.26
C ASP A 218 18.61 -4.60 -9.36
N ALA A 219 18.14 -3.63 -8.56
CA ALA A 219 16.77 -3.14 -8.58
C ALA A 219 16.53 -2.21 -9.80
N LYS A 220 16.78 -2.70 -11.03
CA LYS A 220 16.45 -1.95 -12.24
C LYS A 220 14.99 -2.18 -12.57
N PRO A 221 14.17 -1.11 -12.75
CA PRO A 221 12.81 -1.29 -13.26
C PRO A 221 12.87 -1.95 -14.65
N LYS A 222 11.93 -2.86 -14.95
CA LYS A 222 11.76 -3.34 -16.32
C LYS A 222 11.55 -2.12 -17.21
N GLN A 223 12.47 -1.88 -18.16
CA GLN A 223 12.21 -0.92 -19.22
C GLN A 223 11.02 -1.45 -20.03
N GLU A 224 9.91 -0.75 -20.00
CA GLU A 224 8.84 -0.99 -20.97
C GLU A 224 9.46 -0.87 -22.36
N LYS A 225 9.45 -1.97 -23.13
CA LYS A 225 9.76 -1.93 -24.57
C LYS A 225 8.72 -1.00 -25.21
N LYS A 226 9.08 0.25 -25.46
CA LYS A 226 8.30 1.13 -26.32
C LYS A 226 8.23 0.44 -27.66
N THR A 227 7.09 -0.16 -27.97
CA THR A 227 6.77 -0.65 -29.32
C THR A 227 6.65 0.59 -30.19
N VAL A 228 7.72 0.91 -30.91
CA VAL A 228 7.71 1.97 -31.93
C VAL A 228 6.87 1.40 -33.09
N THR A 229 5.58 1.72 -33.09
CA THR A 229 4.73 1.56 -34.27
C THR A 229 5.14 2.64 -35.27
N GLN A 230 5.92 2.24 -36.26
CA GLN A 230 6.18 3.11 -37.41
C GLN A 230 4.85 3.38 -38.14
N PRO A 231 4.53 4.64 -38.46
CA PRO A 231 3.36 4.94 -39.27
C PRO A 231 3.60 4.43 -40.70
N LYS A 232 2.70 3.57 -41.17
CA LYS A 232 2.68 3.13 -42.58
C LYS A 232 2.51 4.35 -43.49
N SER A 233 3.51 4.64 -44.31
CA SER A 233 3.43 5.64 -45.38
C SER A 233 2.38 5.21 -46.43
N SER A 234 1.28 5.97 -46.48
CA SER A 234 0.29 5.84 -47.55
C SER A 234 0.86 6.41 -48.84
N SER A 235 1.25 5.58 -49.79
CA SER A 235 1.56 5.94 -51.16
C SER A 235 0.28 6.43 -51.84
N ARG A 236 0.18 7.72 -52.07
CA ARG A 236 -0.88 8.36 -52.86
C ARG A 236 -0.53 8.20 -54.34
N THR A 237 -1.14 7.24 -55.03
CA THR A 237 -1.08 7.10 -56.46
C THR A 237 -1.82 8.26 -57.12
N LYS A 238 -1.10 9.12 -57.83
CA LYS A 238 -1.70 10.14 -58.74
C LYS A 238 -2.22 9.41 -60.00
N LYS A 239 -3.53 9.41 -60.23
CA LYS A 239 -4.10 9.19 -61.55
C LYS A 239 -4.23 10.53 -62.27
N LYS A 240 -3.57 10.61 -63.43
CA LYS A 240 -3.83 11.63 -64.46
C LYS A 240 -5.11 11.24 -65.20
N GLN A 241 -6.01 12.09 -65.32
CA GLN A 241 -6.69 12.59 -66.54
C GLN A 241 -7.70 13.63 -66.13
#